data_39dc5de5fcf39ae1d1f4b8a5268fa2cc
#
_entry.id   39dc5de5fcf39ae1d1f4b8a5268fa2cc
#
_cell.length_a   1.000
_cell.length_b   1.000
_cell.length_c   1.000
_cell.angle_alpha   90.00
_cell.angle_beta   90.00
_cell.angle_gamma   90.00
#
_symmetry.space_group_name_H-M   'P 1'
#
loop_
_entity.id
_entity.type
_entity.pdbx_description
1 polymer ?
#
loop_
_entity_poly.entity_id
_entity_poly.type
_entity_poly.pdbx_seq_one_letter_code
_entity_poly.pdbx_strand_id
1 'polypeptide(L)'
;MARAAGTTIDCVALQSLHQHSAPILDADAVRLLHGEKSEQLAQHLKFTDDIASRTSAAITDSLKQLQPVTKIVGSKAKVDRVAANRRVPQPDGSIAVRASVTREAAVRDAPEGLIDPWLRTLTFFDGDRKLVQLHYYATHPQTFYGDARVSWDSVGIARGRMEKSSGVFQIYFTGCGGNVTMGKYNDGNRESRELMATRLLDAMQRSSSADADSIANTVDVASLKPSNIQWDSAPIEFTVREEGTFNPELLKTQLDPDQPFTTRLTAAMFSGFGQRLRDGYIAQATRLRIGNIDVVNLPGEPFVEFQLFAQQVAVKDSFICVAGYGECGVWYYGPDSIFTDRGGYEQTWSLTGPCQQKVEEALTTLLVRETLPKQEIRSK
;
A
#
# COMPACT_ATOMS: atom_id res chain seq x y z
N MET A 1 -13.22 13.27 6.75
CA MET A 1 -13.02 11.96 7.43
C MET A 1 -12.58 12.15 8.88
N ALA A 2 -11.48 12.83 9.21
CA ALA A 2 -11.01 13.00 10.59
C ALA A 2 -12.07 13.58 11.53
N ARG A 3 -12.74 14.69 11.14
CA ARG A 3 -13.87 15.26 11.92
C ARG A 3 -15.02 14.27 12.12
N ALA A 4 -15.32 13.44 11.12
CA ALA A 4 -16.36 12.42 11.22
C ALA A 4 -16.01 11.31 12.20
N ALA A 5 -14.70 11.00 12.33
CA ALA A 5 -14.19 10.04 13.29
C ALA A 5 -13.95 10.64 14.71
N GLY A 6 -14.13 11.94 14.88
CA GLY A 6 -13.86 12.62 16.16
C GLY A 6 -12.35 12.71 16.50
N THR A 7 -11.48 12.74 15.49
CA THR A 7 -10.02 12.79 15.64
C THR A 7 -9.37 13.88 14.79
N THR A 8 -8.05 14.01 14.87
CA THR A 8 -7.26 14.92 14.04
C THR A 8 -6.83 14.23 12.73
N ILE A 9 -6.44 15.04 11.74
CA ILE A 9 -6.01 14.53 10.44
C ILE A 9 -4.76 13.63 10.56
N ASP A 10 -3.89 13.94 11.51
CA ASP A 10 -2.65 13.18 11.75
C ASP A 10 -2.89 11.77 12.29
N CYS A 11 -4.12 11.50 12.77
CA CYS A 11 -4.55 10.18 13.26
C CYS A 11 -5.42 9.44 12.23
N VAL A 12 -5.29 9.76 10.96
CA VAL A 12 -6.01 9.10 9.86
C VAL A 12 -5.00 8.62 8.83
N ALA A 13 -4.98 7.32 8.55
CA ALA A 13 -4.27 6.76 7.42
C ALA A 13 -5.27 6.40 6.31
N LEU A 14 -5.04 6.87 5.11
CA LEU A 14 -5.80 6.54 3.91
C LEU A 14 -4.95 5.61 3.03
N GLN A 15 -5.49 4.46 2.68
CA GLN A 15 -4.82 3.45 1.87
C GLN A 15 -5.59 3.19 0.59
N SER A 16 -4.90 3.05 -0.53
CA SER A 16 -5.47 2.51 -1.75
C SER A 16 -5.14 1.02 -1.88
N LEU A 17 -6.03 0.27 -2.54
CA LEU A 17 -5.76 -1.14 -2.84
C LEU A 17 -4.70 -1.28 -3.94
N HIS A 18 -4.53 -0.27 -4.76
CA HIS A 18 -3.62 -0.20 -5.90
C HIS A 18 -3.96 -1.20 -7.03
N GLN A 19 -5.21 -1.61 -7.18
CA GLN A 19 -5.62 -2.38 -8.36
C GLN A 19 -5.59 -1.50 -9.62
N HIS A 20 -5.29 -2.10 -10.77
CA HIS A 20 -5.02 -1.37 -12.02
C HIS A 20 -6.24 -1.19 -12.94
N SER A 21 -7.43 -1.48 -12.47
CA SER A 21 -8.70 -1.28 -13.19
C SER A 21 -9.63 -0.42 -12.36
N ALA A 22 -9.25 0.84 -12.15
CA ALA A 22 -9.99 1.83 -11.36
C ALA A 22 -9.76 3.25 -11.90
N PRO A 23 -10.62 4.21 -11.56
CA PRO A 23 -10.37 5.62 -11.86
C PRO A 23 -9.10 6.12 -11.16
N ILE A 24 -8.33 6.96 -11.85
CA ILE A 24 -7.21 7.70 -11.27
C ILE A 24 -7.76 8.93 -10.57
N LEU A 25 -7.38 9.16 -9.32
CA LEU A 25 -7.76 10.34 -8.53
C LEU A 25 -6.52 11.25 -8.39
N ASP A 26 -6.32 12.14 -9.37
CA ASP A 26 -5.25 13.13 -9.37
C ASP A 26 -5.75 14.45 -9.96
N ALA A 27 -6.19 15.34 -9.09
CA ALA A 27 -6.75 16.63 -9.49
C ALA A 27 -5.69 17.54 -10.14
N ASP A 28 -4.43 17.43 -9.74
CA ASP A 28 -3.35 18.26 -10.29
C ASP A 28 -3.03 17.81 -11.72
N ALA A 29 -3.00 16.50 -11.97
CA ALA A 29 -2.85 15.97 -13.32
C ALA A 29 -4.02 16.38 -14.22
N VAL A 30 -5.27 16.28 -13.74
CA VAL A 30 -6.46 16.69 -14.53
C VAL A 30 -6.42 18.19 -14.82
N ARG A 31 -6.00 19.00 -13.86
CA ARG A 31 -5.83 20.46 -14.02
C ARG A 31 -4.79 20.79 -15.11
N LEU A 32 -3.65 20.11 -15.07
CA LEU A 32 -2.58 20.29 -16.08
C LEU A 32 -2.99 19.85 -17.48
N LEU A 33 -3.79 18.79 -17.58
CA LEU A 33 -4.25 18.25 -18.86
C LEU A 33 -5.37 19.07 -19.52
N HIS A 34 -6.28 19.62 -18.75
CA HIS A 34 -7.54 20.19 -19.25
C HIS A 34 -7.73 21.65 -18.85
N GLY A 35 -6.93 22.21 -17.95
CA GLY A 35 -7.00 23.58 -17.48
C GLY A 35 -7.93 23.77 -16.25
N GLU A 36 -7.72 24.87 -15.56
CA GLU A 36 -8.35 25.21 -14.25
C GLU A 36 -9.88 25.33 -14.32
N LYS A 37 -10.42 25.72 -15.47
CA LYS A 37 -11.87 25.96 -15.66
C LYS A 37 -12.54 24.86 -16.48
N SER A 38 -11.89 23.71 -16.65
CA SER A 38 -12.43 22.62 -17.48
C SER A 38 -13.58 21.88 -16.79
N GLU A 39 -14.49 21.35 -17.61
CA GLU A 39 -15.55 20.46 -17.13
C GLU A 39 -14.97 19.17 -16.55
N GLN A 40 -13.89 18.64 -17.13
CA GLN A 40 -13.20 17.45 -16.67
C GLN A 40 -12.68 17.63 -15.23
N LEU A 41 -12.07 18.77 -14.91
CA LEU A 41 -11.63 19.06 -13.56
C LEU A 41 -12.81 19.18 -12.60
N ALA A 42 -13.88 19.89 -13.01
CA ALA A 42 -15.07 20.04 -12.18
C ALA A 42 -15.72 18.67 -11.87
N GLN A 43 -15.83 17.78 -12.86
CA GLN A 43 -16.35 16.42 -12.67
C GLN A 43 -15.43 15.58 -11.76
N HIS A 44 -14.11 15.69 -11.92
CA HIS A 44 -13.13 15.00 -11.10
C HIS A 44 -13.20 15.43 -9.63
N LEU A 45 -13.24 16.73 -9.37
CA LEU A 45 -13.38 17.27 -8.02
C LEU A 45 -14.70 16.85 -7.38
N LYS A 46 -15.81 16.92 -8.12
CA LYS A 46 -17.12 16.45 -7.64
C LYS A 46 -17.09 14.97 -7.27
N PHE A 47 -16.44 14.13 -8.07
CA PHE A 47 -16.30 12.69 -7.79
C PHE A 47 -15.48 12.46 -6.51
N THR A 48 -14.38 13.19 -6.34
CA THR A 48 -13.53 13.12 -5.14
C THR A 48 -14.31 13.57 -3.90
N ASP A 49 -15.04 14.65 -3.99
CA ASP A 49 -15.88 15.18 -2.90
C ASP A 49 -17.01 14.20 -2.53
N ASP A 50 -17.63 13.55 -3.52
CA ASP A 50 -18.66 12.52 -3.30
C ASP A 50 -18.09 11.34 -2.52
N ILE A 51 -16.92 10.83 -2.92
CA ILE A 51 -16.23 9.76 -2.18
C ILE A 51 -15.93 10.20 -0.74
N ALA A 52 -15.37 11.38 -0.55
CA ALA A 52 -15.03 11.91 0.77
C ALA A 52 -16.27 12.08 1.66
N SER A 53 -17.37 12.59 1.09
CA SER A 53 -18.64 12.78 1.79
C SER A 53 -19.29 11.47 2.20
N ARG A 54 -19.38 10.50 1.27
CA ARG A 54 -19.94 9.16 1.54
C ARG A 54 -19.10 8.41 2.58
N THR A 55 -17.78 8.49 2.49
CA THR A 55 -16.90 7.87 3.48
C THR A 55 -17.08 8.52 4.85
N SER A 56 -17.17 9.85 4.91
CA SER A 56 -17.40 10.59 6.16
C SER A 56 -18.75 10.24 6.79
N ALA A 57 -19.80 10.12 5.99
CA ALA A 57 -21.12 9.68 6.47
C ALA A 57 -21.06 8.24 7.02
N ALA A 58 -20.42 7.31 6.30
CA ALA A 58 -20.24 5.93 6.76
C ALA A 58 -19.46 5.85 8.09
N ILE A 59 -18.41 6.66 8.26
CA ILE A 59 -17.67 6.75 9.55
C ILE A 59 -18.62 7.23 10.65
N THR A 60 -19.37 8.31 10.43
CA THR A 60 -20.31 8.82 11.43
C THR A 60 -21.36 7.81 11.82
N ASP A 61 -21.87 7.04 10.85
CA ASP A 61 -22.88 6.01 11.12
C ASP A 61 -22.27 4.80 11.83
N SER A 62 -21.03 4.43 11.53
CA SER A 62 -20.36 3.33 12.23
C SER A 62 -20.15 3.60 13.71
N LEU A 63 -19.90 4.86 14.10
CA LEU A 63 -19.74 5.25 15.50
C LEU A 63 -21.01 5.05 16.33
N LYS A 64 -22.18 4.97 15.72
CA LYS A 64 -23.45 4.67 16.39
C LYS A 64 -23.66 3.17 16.65
N GLN A 65 -22.81 2.31 16.05
CA GLN A 65 -22.96 0.86 16.05
C GLN A 65 -21.67 0.16 16.52
N LEU A 66 -20.96 0.81 17.45
CA LEU A 66 -19.72 0.24 18.00
C LEU A 66 -20.01 -1.11 18.68
N GLN A 67 -19.14 -2.07 18.44
CA GLN A 67 -19.16 -3.38 19.07
C GLN A 67 -18.01 -3.46 20.07
N PRO A 68 -18.21 -4.12 21.23
CA PRO A 68 -17.11 -4.36 22.15
C PRO A 68 -16.06 -5.26 21.49
N VAL A 69 -14.80 -4.94 21.69
CA VAL A 69 -13.68 -5.79 21.31
C VAL A 69 -13.05 -6.30 22.60
N THR A 70 -13.02 -7.62 22.76
CA THR A 70 -12.45 -8.26 23.96
C THR A 70 -11.05 -8.83 23.70
N LYS A 71 -10.77 -9.23 22.46
CA LYS A 71 -9.51 -9.87 22.08
C LYS A 71 -9.12 -9.51 20.65
N ILE A 72 -7.82 -9.31 20.39
CA ILE A 72 -7.25 -9.17 19.05
C ILE A 72 -6.20 -10.25 18.86
N VAL A 73 -6.27 -10.97 17.74
CA VAL A 73 -5.34 -12.05 17.42
C VAL A 73 -4.61 -11.71 16.12
N GLY A 74 -3.28 -11.63 16.20
CA GLY A 74 -2.40 -11.57 15.06
C GLY A 74 -1.96 -12.97 14.63
N SER A 75 -2.19 -13.33 13.39
CA SER A 75 -1.84 -14.62 12.81
C SER A 75 -1.28 -14.47 11.40
N LYS A 76 -0.60 -15.48 10.88
CA LYS A 76 -0.07 -15.45 9.51
C LYS A 76 -0.17 -16.82 8.85
N ALA A 77 -0.31 -16.84 7.54
CA ALA A 77 -0.22 -18.03 6.73
C ALA A 77 0.62 -17.73 5.47
N LYS A 78 1.37 -18.72 5.03
CA LYS A 78 2.17 -18.58 3.80
C LYS A 78 1.25 -18.57 2.59
N VAL A 79 1.45 -17.63 1.68
CA VAL A 79 0.78 -17.60 0.38
C VAL A 79 1.63 -18.36 -0.62
N ASP A 80 1.08 -19.39 -1.24
CA ASP A 80 1.79 -20.21 -2.20
C ASP A 80 1.58 -19.72 -3.64
N ARG A 81 2.68 -19.51 -4.37
CA ARG A 81 2.69 -19.27 -5.82
C ARG A 81 1.80 -18.10 -6.28
N VAL A 82 1.90 -16.94 -5.61
CA VAL A 82 1.23 -15.69 -5.97
C VAL A 82 2.26 -14.61 -6.25
N ALA A 83 3.11 -14.30 -5.28
CA ALA A 83 4.09 -13.23 -5.37
C ALA A 83 5.43 -13.68 -5.94
N ALA A 84 6.08 -12.80 -6.69
CA ALA A 84 7.48 -12.92 -7.07
C ALA A 84 8.07 -11.51 -7.26
N ASN A 85 9.35 -11.35 -6.98
CA ASN A 85 10.04 -10.09 -7.20
C ASN A 85 10.06 -9.75 -8.70
N ARG A 86 9.84 -8.49 -9.00
CA ARG A 86 9.82 -7.95 -10.36
C ARG A 86 11.23 -7.86 -10.95
N ARG A 87 12.23 -7.68 -10.12
CA ARG A 87 13.63 -7.50 -10.47
C ARG A 87 14.34 -8.86 -10.54
N VAL A 88 14.64 -9.31 -11.75
CA VAL A 88 15.27 -10.62 -11.99
C VAL A 88 16.73 -10.40 -12.41
N PRO A 89 17.72 -10.67 -11.51
CA PRO A 89 19.13 -10.55 -11.85
C PRO A 89 19.52 -11.46 -13.00
N GLN A 90 20.31 -10.92 -13.92
CA GLN A 90 20.84 -11.62 -15.08
C GLN A 90 22.32 -11.97 -14.90
N PRO A 91 22.86 -12.95 -15.62
CA PRO A 91 24.29 -13.34 -15.52
C PRO A 91 25.27 -12.23 -15.85
N ASP A 92 24.86 -11.24 -16.68
CA ASP A 92 25.68 -10.08 -17.04
C ASP A 92 25.61 -8.95 -16.02
N GLY A 93 24.92 -9.16 -14.89
CA GLY A 93 24.71 -8.18 -13.83
C GLY A 93 23.63 -7.14 -14.14
N SER A 94 22.85 -7.30 -15.23
CA SER A 94 21.67 -6.47 -15.47
C SER A 94 20.44 -7.02 -14.75
N ILE A 95 19.38 -6.20 -14.71
CA ILE A 95 18.09 -6.55 -14.11
C ILE A 95 17.04 -6.64 -15.22
N ALA A 96 16.54 -7.84 -15.46
CA ALA A 96 15.39 -8.06 -16.31
C ALA A 96 14.09 -7.81 -15.52
N VAL A 97 13.03 -7.38 -16.22
CA VAL A 97 11.75 -6.99 -15.62
C VAL A 97 10.75 -8.14 -15.73
N ARG A 98 10.34 -8.69 -14.59
CA ARG A 98 9.16 -9.55 -14.52
C ARG A 98 7.92 -8.67 -14.39
N ALA A 99 7.22 -8.45 -15.50
CA ALA A 99 5.97 -7.68 -15.53
C ALA A 99 4.82 -8.44 -14.81
N SER A 100 3.65 -7.80 -14.68
CA SER A 100 2.45 -8.43 -14.12
C SER A 100 1.94 -9.64 -14.91
N VAL A 101 2.27 -9.68 -16.20
CA VAL A 101 2.13 -10.83 -17.10
C VAL A 101 3.49 -11.01 -17.79
N THR A 102 4.15 -12.14 -17.56
CA THR A 102 5.48 -12.40 -18.12
C THR A 102 5.43 -13.62 -19.04
N ARG A 103 5.63 -13.38 -20.34
CA ARG A 103 5.61 -14.43 -21.36
C ARG A 103 6.99 -15.01 -21.64
N GLU A 104 8.04 -14.22 -21.44
CA GLU A 104 9.42 -14.68 -21.61
C GLU A 104 9.77 -15.73 -20.56
N ALA A 105 10.03 -16.95 -20.99
CA ALA A 105 10.21 -18.10 -20.09
C ALA A 105 11.41 -17.91 -19.15
N ALA A 106 12.54 -17.38 -19.64
CA ALA A 106 13.73 -17.16 -18.82
C ALA A 106 13.46 -16.23 -17.63
N VAL A 107 12.66 -15.18 -17.82
CA VAL A 107 12.28 -14.22 -16.76
C VAL A 107 11.15 -14.76 -15.89
N ARG A 108 10.13 -15.37 -16.53
CA ARG A 108 8.99 -15.95 -15.80
C ARG A 108 9.43 -17.07 -14.86
N ASP A 109 10.25 -17.99 -15.34
CA ASP A 109 10.61 -19.23 -14.63
C ASP A 109 11.78 -19.02 -13.64
N ALA A 110 12.47 -17.88 -13.69
CA ALA A 110 13.47 -17.50 -12.70
C ALA A 110 12.91 -17.60 -11.26
N PRO A 111 13.75 -17.78 -10.23
CA PRO A 111 13.31 -17.83 -8.82
C PRO A 111 12.39 -16.68 -8.44
N GLU A 112 11.56 -16.85 -7.41
CA GLU A 112 10.65 -15.81 -6.91
C GLU A 112 11.40 -14.52 -6.51
N GLY A 113 12.65 -14.65 -6.08
CA GLY A 113 13.45 -13.54 -5.57
C GLY A 113 13.01 -13.12 -4.16
N LEU A 114 13.38 -11.90 -3.77
CA LEU A 114 13.03 -11.37 -2.45
C LEU A 114 11.55 -11.01 -2.40
N ILE A 115 10.80 -11.69 -1.54
CA ILE A 115 9.39 -11.44 -1.24
C ILE A 115 9.13 -11.59 0.25
N ASP A 116 8.02 -11.06 0.75
CA ASP A 116 7.42 -11.51 2.01
C ASP A 116 6.31 -12.52 1.68
N PRO A 117 6.52 -13.83 1.92
CA PRO A 117 5.55 -14.86 1.55
C PRO A 117 4.34 -14.92 2.50
N TRP A 118 4.32 -14.14 3.58
CA TRP A 118 3.34 -14.24 4.64
C TRP A 118 2.18 -13.26 4.48
N LEU A 119 0.97 -13.79 4.32
CA LEU A 119 -0.25 -13.03 4.56
C LEU A 119 -0.47 -12.95 6.07
N ARG A 120 -0.55 -11.73 6.61
CA ARG A 120 -0.81 -11.47 8.02
C ARG A 120 -2.27 -11.08 8.20
N THR A 121 -2.88 -11.61 9.26
CA THR A 121 -4.28 -11.34 9.59
C THR A 121 -4.40 -10.84 11.02
N LEU A 122 -5.13 -9.74 11.19
CA LEU A 122 -5.60 -9.29 12.50
C LEU A 122 -7.08 -9.63 12.61
N THR A 123 -7.45 -10.45 13.59
CA THR A 123 -8.84 -10.80 13.87
C THR A 123 -9.28 -10.15 15.18
N PHE A 124 -10.35 -9.38 15.11
CA PHE A 124 -10.98 -8.74 16.27
C PHE A 124 -12.16 -9.58 16.75
N PHE A 125 -12.23 -9.79 18.06
CA PHE A 125 -13.23 -10.65 18.67
C PHE A 125 -14.06 -9.92 19.74
N ASP A 126 -15.31 -10.35 19.88
CA ASP A 126 -16.17 -10.12 21.02
C ASP A 126 -16.49 -11.50 21.65
N GLY A 127 -15.83 -11.83 22.75
CA GLY A 127 -15.76 -13.20 23.24
C GLY A 127 -15.14 -14.14 22.21
N ASP A 128 -15.90 -15.12 21.75
CA ASP A 128 -15.49 -16.05 20.69
C ASP A 128 -15.99 -15.66 19.31
N ARG A 129 -16.83 -14.62 19.21
CA ARG A 129 -17.37 -14.12 17.96
C ARG A 129 -16.36 -13.26 17.23
N LYS A 130 -15.98 -13.62 16.00
CA LYS A 130 -15.18 -12.79 15.12
C LYS A 130 -16.02 -11.60 14.63
N LEU A 131 -15.49 -10.39 14.74
CA LEU A 131 -16.13 -9.15 14.30
C LEU A 131 -15.66 -8.74 12.91
N VAL A 132 -14.34 -8.67 12.73
CA VAL A 132 -13.69 -8.23 11.49
C VAL A 132 -12.31 -8.88 11.38
N GLN A 133 -11.86 -9.08 10.15
CA GLN A 133 -10.50 -9.54 9.85
C GLN A 133 -9.83 -8.57 8.87
N LEU A 134 -8.61 -8.17 9.21
CA LEU A 134 -7.76 -7.31 8.39
C LEU A 134 -6.61 -8.15 7.86
N HIS A 135 -6.45 -8.20 6.52
CA HIS A 135 -5.42 -8.99 5.84
C HIS A 135 -4.38 -8.08 5.20
N TYR A 136 -3.11 -8.41 5.36
CA TYR A 136 -1.97 -7.65 4.84
C TYR A 136 -1.06 -8.58 4.04
N TYR A 137 -0.83 -8.27 2.76
CA TYR A 137 0.05 -9.06 1.91
C TYR A 137 0.75 -8.21 0.84
N ALA A 138 2.05 -8.40 0.66
CA ALA A 138 2.88 -7.61 -0.24
C ALA A 138 2.89 -8.21 -1.66
N THR A 139 2.02 -7.71 -2.53
CA THR A 139 2.06 -7.95 -3.97
C THR A 139 1.20 -6.95 -4.73
N HIS A 140 1.59 -6.56 -5.94
CA HIS A 140 0.72 -5.78 -6.82
C HIS A 140 -0.56 -6.52 -7.13
N PRO A 141 -1.75 -5.96 -6.89
CA PRO A 141 -3.02 -6.53 -7.30
C PRO A 141 -3.29 -6.22 -8.78
N GLN A 142 -2.60 -6.93 -9.67
CA GLN A 142 -2.54 -6.64 -11.10
C GLN A 142 -2.53 -7.95 -11.92
N THR A 143 -3.62 -8.73 -11.83
CA THR A 143 -3.74 -9.98 -12.60
C THR A 143 -4.30 -9.76 -14.00
N PHE A 144 -5.17 -8.77 -14.18
CA PHE A 144 -5.79 -8.46 -15.45
C PHE A 144 -6.24 -7.01 -15.50
N TYR A 145 -5.85 -6.27 -16.54
CA TYR A 145 -6.22 -4.87 -16.75
C TYR A 145 -6.26 -4.53 -18.24
N GLY A 146 -6.76 -3.33 -18.56
CA GLY A 146 -6.77 -2.82 -19.93
C GLY A 146 -8.04 -3.13 -20.71
N ASP A 147 -9.10 -3.63 -20.08
CA ASP A 147 -10.41 -3.85 -20.71
C ASP A 147 -11.46 -2.79 -20.34
N ALA A 148 -11.03 -1.67 -19.73
CA ALA A 148 -11.84 -0.53 -19.30
C ALA A 148 -12.93 -0.82 -18.25
N ARG A 149 -13.02 -2.03 -17.71
CA ARG A 149 -13.95 -2.36 -16.62
C ARG A 149 -13.30 -2.13 -15.26
N VAL A 150 -14.06 -1.55 -14.33
CA VAL A 150 -13.61 -1.44 -12.93
C VAL A 150 -13.57 -2.83 -12.30
N SER A 151 -12.48 -3.13 -11.60
CA SER A 151 -12.26 -4.42 -10.95
C SER A 151 -11.49 -4.25 -9.66
N TRP A 152 -11.81 -5.05 -8.67
CA TRP A 152 -11.06 -5.18 -7.42
C TRP A 152 -9.96 -6.25 -7.48
N ASP A 153 -9.68 -6.78 -8.69
CA ASP A 153 -8.67 -7.80 -8.98
C ASP A 153 -8.82 -9.09 -8.14
N SER A 154 -7.84 -9.99 -8.19
CA SER A 154 -7.83 -11.25 -7.45
C SER A 154 -7.93 -11.08 -5.93
N VAL A 155 -7.34 -10.02 -5.39
CA VAL A 155 -7.36 -9.71 -3.94
C VAL A 155 -8.78 -9.42 -3.46
N GLY A 156 -9.55 -8.64 -4.21
CA GLY A 156 -10.94 -8.36 -3.86
C GLY A 156 -11.87 -9.55 -4.06
N ILE A 157 -11.58 -10.41 -5.06
CA ILE A 157 -12.32 -11.67 -5.25
C ILE A 157 -12.08 -12.59 -4.04
N ALA A 158 -10.83 -12.78 -3.61
CA ALA A 158 -10.48 -13.60 -2.45
C ALA A 158 -11.17 -13.07 -1.17
N ARG A 159 -11.03 -11.76 -0.91
CA ARG A 159 -11.68 -11.07 0.21
C ARG A 159 -13.21 -11.30 0.22
N GLY A 160 -13.85 -11.07 -0.91
CA GLY A 160 -15.31 -11.24 -1.00
C GLY A 160 -15.78 -12.68 -0.80
N ARG A 161 -15.01 -13.66 -1.28
CA ARG A 161 -15.28 -15.09 -1.03
C ARG A 161 -15.08 -15.47 0.44
N MET A 162 -14.01 -14.95 1.07
CA MET A 162 -13.76 -15.15 2.49
C MET A 162 -14.90 -14.59 3.35
N GLU A 163 -15.35 -13.36 3.05
CA GLU A 163 -16.49 -12.72 3.73
C GLU A 163 -17.76 -13.53 3.59
N LYS A 164 -18.08 -13.96 2.36
CA LYS A 164 -19.27 -14.77 2.08
C LYS A 164 -19.25 -16.12 2.80
N SER A 165 -18.11 -16.79 2.87
CA SER A 165 -17.99 -18.13 3.47
C SER A 165 -17.92 -18.10 4.99
N SER A 166 -17.31 -17.05 5.58
CA SER A 166 -17.13 -16.92 7.04
C SER A 166 -18.27 -16.17 7.73
N GLY A 167 -19.01 -15.32 7.00
CA GLY A 167 -19.98 -14.38 7.60
C GLY A 167 -19.32 -13.25 8.39
N VAL A 168 -17.98 -13.12 8.32
CA VAL A 168 -17.21 -12.11 9.02
C VAL A 168 -16.75 -11.04 8.03
N PHE A 169 -16.87 -9.77 8.40
CA PHE A 169 -16.42 -8.66 7.57
C PHE A 169 -14.91 -8.72 7.31
N GLN A 170 -14.50 -8.57 6.06
CA GLN A 170 -13.11 -8.71 5.61
C GLN A 170 -12.58 -7.41 5.01
N ILE A 171 -11.37 -7.02 5.39
CA ILE A 171 -10.63 -5.89 4.79
C ILE A 171 -9.27 -6.40 4.32
N TYR A 172 -8.84 -5.99 3.14
CA TYR A 172 -7.53 -6.31 2.60
C TYR A 172 -6.70 -5.05 2.42
N PHE A 173 -5.45 -5.11 2.83
CA PHE A 173 -4.43 -4.09 2.64
C PHE A 173 -3.29 -4.65 1.80
N THR A 174 -2.90 -3.92 0.78
CA THR A 174 -1.70 -4.21 0.02
C THR A 174 -0.48 -3.75 0.83
N GLY A 175 0.45 -4.67 1.08
CA GLY A 175 1.72 -4.38 1.74
C GLY A 175 2.71 -3.69 0.79
N CYS A 176 3.99 -3.64 1.14
CA CYS A 176 5.04 -3.08 0.30
C CYS A 176 5.25 -3.94 -0.95
N GLY A 177 4.51 -3.66 -1.99
CA GLY A 177 4.47 -4.43 -3.24
C GLY A 177 5.17 -3.75 -4.42
N GLY A 178 5.90 -2.64 -4.22
CA GLY A 178 6.50 -1.86 -5.31
C GLY A 178 7.27 -2.70 -6.31
N ASN A 179 8.14 -3.56 -5.82
CA ASN A 179 8.92 -4.49 -6.65
C ASN A 179 8.39 -5.94 -6.62
N VAL A 180 7.15 -6.18 -6.16
CA VAL A 180 6.57 -7.52 -6.09
C VAL A 180 5.33 -7.62 -6.96
N THR A 181 5.27 -8.65 -7.80
CA THR A 181 4.22 -8.87 -8.80
C THR A 181 3.71 -10.31 -8.79
N MET A 182 2.56 -10.55 -9.40
CA MET A 182 2.02 -11.88 -9.64
C MET A 182 2.55 -12.52 -10.95
N GLY A 183 3.39 -11.82 -11.71
CA GLY A 183 3.75 -12.13 -13.10
C GLY A 183 4.52 -13.43 -13.33
N LYS A 184 5.07 -14.07 -12.29
CA LYS A 184 5.63 -15.43 -12.39
C LYS A 184 4.54 -16.47 -12.63
N TYR A 185 3.36 -16.25 -12.08
CA TYR A 185 2.25 -17.21 -12.03
C TYR A 185 1.02 -16.75 -12.80
N ASN A 186 1.11 -15.59 -13.45
CA ASN A 186 0.06 -14.95 -14.23
C ASN A 186 0.46 -14.92 -15.71
N ASP A 187 -0.26 -15.65 -16.55
CA ASP A 187 -0.07 -15.68 -17.99
C ASP A 187 -0.97 -14.70 -18.77
N GLY A 188 -1.78 -13.90 -18.04
CA GLY A 188 -2.71 -12.92 -18.58
C GLY A 188 -4.07 -13.46 -18.97
N ASN A 189 -4.34 -14.74 -18.75
CA ASN A 189 -5.65 -15.31 -18.96
C ASN A 189 -6.60 -15.02 -17.78
N ARG A 190 -7.91 -15.13 -18.02
CA ARG A 190 -8.91 -14.91 -16.94
C ARG A 190 -8.77 -15.95 -15.83
N GLU A 191 -8.39 -17.16 -16.17
CA GLU A 191 -8.16 -18.29 -15.28
C GLU A 191 -7.04 -17.99 -14.29
N SER A 192 -6.02 -17.22 -14.69
CA SER A 192 -4.94 -16.79 -13.79
C SER A 192 -5.46 -15.91 -12.65
N ARG A 193 -6.42 -15.00 -12.92
CA ARG A 193 -7.06 -14.19 -11.86
C ARG A 193 -7.78 -15.06 -10.85
N GLU A 194 -8.54 -16.05 -11.33
CA GLU A 194 -9.24 -17.01 -10.47
C GLU A 194 -8.28 -17.87 -9.66
N LEU A 195 -7.20 -18.32 -10.27
CA LEU A 195 -6.16 -19.09 -9.61
C LEU A 195 -5.47 -18.28 -8.50
N MET A 196 -5.08 -17.01 -8.77
CA MET A 196 -4.50 -16.12 -7.77
C MET A 196 -5.48 -15.85 -6.63
N ALA A 197 -6.76 -15.59 -6.95
CA ALA A 197 -7.81 -15.39 -5.95
C ALA A 197 -8.01 -16.62 -5.07
N THR A 198 -7.96 -17.82 -5.64
CA THR A 198 -8.10 -19.07 -4.89
C THR A 198 -6.93 -19.30 -3.93
N ARG A 199 -5.69 -19.03 -4.37
CA ARG A 199 -4.48 -19.15 -3.52
C ARG A 199 -4.46 -18.14 -2.39
N LEU A 200 -4.91 -16.91 -2.65
CA LEU A 200 -5.07 -15.89 -1.62
C LEU A 200 -6.16 -16.27 -0.61
N LEU A 201 -7.31 -16.76 -1.09
CA LEU A 201 -8.39 -17.23 -0.24
C LEU A 201 -7.95 -18.37 0.68
N ASP A 202 -7.20 -19.35 0.16
CA ASP A 202 -6.63 -20.44 0.95
C ASP A 202 -5.74 -19.92 2.09
N ALA A 203 -4.85 -18.95 1.79
CA ALA A 203 -4.03 -18.33 2.83
C ALA A 203 -4.84 -17.54 3.84
N MET A 204 -5.89 -16.81 3.42
CA MET A 204 -6.81 -16.11 4.33
C MET A 204 -7.54 -17.09 5.25
N GLN A 205 -8.00 -18.23 4.73
CA GLN A 205 -8.67 -19.27 5.50
C GLN A 205 -7.72 -19.89 6.52
N ARG A 206 -6.51 -20.28 6.09
CA ARG A 206 -5.49 -20.86 6.99
C ARG A 206 -5.06 -19.88 8.08
N SER A 207 -4.83 -18.59 7.74
CA SER A 207 -4.49 -17.57 8.75
C SER A 207 -5.62 -17.27 9.74
N SER A 208 -6.85 -17.62 9.39
CA SER A 208 -8.06 -17.39 10.21
C SER A 208 -8.47 -18.59 11.03
N SER A 209 -7.82 -19.74 10.86
CA SER A 209 -8.09 -21.01 11.56
C SER A 209 -7.13 -21.23 12.72
N ALA A 210 -7.43 -22.25 13.54
CA ALA A 210 -6.50 -22.74 14.56
C ALA A 210 -5.23 -23.39 13.97
N ASP A 211 -5.29 -23.74 12.67
CA ASP A 211 -4.20 -24.37 11.92
C ASP A 211 -3.29 -23.30 11.24
N ALA A 212 -3.39 -22.04 11.65
CA ALA A 212 -2.49 -21.00 11.16
C ALA A 212 -1.02 -21.40 11.40
N ASP A 213 -0.16 -21.15 10.39
CA ASP A 213 1.27 -21.50 10.44
C ASP A 213 2.01 -20.89 11.63
N SER A 214 1.47 -19.81 12.19
CA SER A 214 1.80 -19.32 13.53
C SER A 214 0.68 -18.39 14.03
N ILE A 215 0.16 -18.67 15.22
CA ILE A 215 -0.57 -17.69 16.02
C ILE A 215 0.52 -16.90 16.75
N ALA A 216 0.85 -15.72 16.22
CA ALA A 216 2.00 -14.97 16.69
C ALA A 216 1.68 -14.21 17.99
N ASN A 217 0.51 -13.55 18.08
CA ASN A 217 0.20 -12.65 19.17
C ASN A 217 -1.29 -12.59 19.49
N THR A 218 -1.60 -12.68 20.75
CA THR A 218 -2.94 -12.41 21.27
C THR A 218 -2.88 -11.24 22.24
N VAL A 219 -3.73 -10.25 22.02
CA VAL A 219 -3.93 -9.11 22.92
C VAL A 219 -5.29 -9.26 23.58
N ASP A 220 -5.29 -9.44 24.89
CA ASP A 220 -6.49 -9.31 25.74
C ASP A 220 -6.75 -7.81 25.94
N VAL A 221 -7.87 -7.32 25.41
CA VAL A 221 -8.21 -5.89 25.46
C VAL A 221 -8.45 -5.42 26.89
N ALA A 222 -8.95 -6.28 27.79
CA ALA A 222 -9.15 -5.95 29.19
C ALA A 222 -7.83 -5.68 29.95
N SER A 223 -6.72 -6.22 29.43
CA SER A 223 -5.38 -5.99 29.99
C SER A 223 -4.72 -4.70 29.49
N LEU A 224 -5.26 -4.06 28.45
CA LEU A 224 -4.68 -2.87 27.85
C LEU A 224 -4.91 -1.64 28.74
N LYS A 225 -3.83 -0.88 28.93
CA LYS A 225 -3.90 0.49 29.45
C LYS A 225 -4.02 1.46 28.27
N PRO A 226 -4.55 2.67 28.47
CA PRO A 226 -4.55 3.69 27.41
C PRO A 226 -3.18 3.94 26.77
N SER A 227 -2.10 3.80 27.54
CA SER A 227 -0.71 3.91 27.05
C SER A 227 -0.27 2.77 26.13
N ASN A 228 -1.02 1.67 26.06
CA ASN A 228 -0.74 0.55 25.15
C ASN A 228 -1.44 0.71 23.78
N ILE A 229 -2.23 1.77 23.60
CA ILE A 229 -2.83 2.13 22.33
C ILE A 229 -2.22 3.48 21.93
N GLN A 230 -1.41 3.46 20.88
CA GLN A 230 -0.65 4.64 20.46
C GLN A 230 -0.78 4.84 18.95
N TRP A 231 -0.86 6.09 18.55
CA TRP A 231 -0.72 6.50 17.17
C TRP A 231 0.48 7.43 17.07
N ASP A 232 1.44 7.06 16.23
CA ASP A 232 2.67 7.81 15.99
C ASP A 232 2.84 8.07 14.51
N SER A 233 3.54 9.16 14.17
CA SER A 233 3.94 9.48 12.81
C SER A 233 5.43 9.85 12.77
N ALA A 234 6.05 9.56 11.62
CA ALA A 234 7.43 9.95 11.34
C ALA A 234 7.50 10.50 9.91
N PRO A 235 8.13 11.68 9.71
CA PRO A 235 8.23 12.29 8.40
C PRO A 235 9.19 11.51 7.49
N ILE A 236 8.88 11.49 6.19
CA ILE A 236 9.76 11.03 5.13
C ILE A 236 9.89 12.19 4.12
N GLU A 237 11.03 12.84 4.13
CA GLU A 237 11.33 13.94 3.21
C GLU A 237 11.87 13.38 1.90
N PHE A 238 11.01 13.22 0.91
CA PHE A 238 11.40 12.84 -0.42
C PHE A 238 11.99 14.02 -1.20
N THR A 239 13.05 13.76 -1.94
CA THR A 239 13.68 14.74 -2.84
C THR A 239 13.22 14.46 -4.27
N VAL A 240 12.66 15.45 -4.96
CA VAL A 240 12.24 15.29 -6.35
C VAL A 240 13.45 15.11 -7.26
N ARG A 241 13.35 14.18 -8.22
CA ARG A 241 14.32 14.03 -9.32
C ARG A 241 13.96 15.00 -10.43
N GLU A 242 14.98 15.59 -11.02
CA GLU A 242 14.83 16.57 -12.12
C GLU A 242 15.67 16.18 -13.35
N GLU A 243 16.20 14.96 -13.37
CA GLU A 243 16.98 14.43 -14.49
C GLU A 243 16.19 13.39 -15.31
N GLY A 244 16.63 13.16 -16.55
CA GLY A 244 16.05 12.16 -17.45
C GLY A 244 14.58 12.42 -17.72
N THR A 245 13.73 11.42 -17.51
CA THR A 245 12.27 11.50 -17.73
C THR A 245 11.55 12.46 -16.78
N PHE A 246 12.19 12.89 -15.70
CA PHE A 246 11.62 13.80 -14.69
C PHE A 246 12.10 15.25 -14.88
N ASN A 247 12.87 15.52 -15.92
CA ASN A 247 13.31 16.88 -16.23
C ASN A 247 12.09 17.79 -16.46
N PRO A 248 11.96 18.93 -15.75
CA PRO A 248 10.79 19.80 -15.83
C PRO A 248 10.50 20.34 -17.23
N GLU A 249 11.53 20.68 -18.02
CA GLU A 249 11.36 21.18 -19.39
C GLU A 249 10.89 20.07 -20.33
N LEU A 250 11.38 18.83 -20.15
CA LEU A 250 10.89 17.68 -20.89
C LEU A 250 9.43 17.39 -20.56
N LEU A 251 9.07 17.37 -19.28
CA LEU A 251 7.69 17.15 -18.85
C LEU A 251 6.75 18.21 -19.42
N LYS A 252 7.17 19.47 -19.45
CA LYS A 252 6.42 20.58 -20.08
C LYS A 252 6.20 20.34 -21.57
N THR A 253 7.22 19.87 -22.29
CA THR A 253 7.11 19.55 -23.72
C THR A 253 6.17 18.36 -23.95
N GLN A 254 6.17 17.38 -23.03
CA GLN A 254 5.29 16.21 -23.09
C GLN A 254 3.81 16.54 -22.78
N LEU A 255 3.51 17.69 -22.18
CA LEU A 255 2.14 18.17 -21.95
C LEU A 255 1.50 18.81 -23.20
N ASP A 256 2.26 19.02 -24.29
CA ASP A 256 1.75 19.60 -25.53
C ASP A 256 0.54 18.81 -26.04
N PRO A 257 -0.56 19.47 -26.46
CA PRO A 257 -1.77 18.82 -26.97
C PRO A 257 -1.55 17.82 -28.11
N ASP A 258 -0.49 17.99 -28.91
CA ASP A 258 -0.15 17.11 -30.04
C ASP A 258 0.52 15.80 -29.58
N GLN A 259 0.90 15.68 -28.31
CA GLN A 259 1.46 14.45 -27.75
C GLN A 259 0.36 13.40 -27.46
N PRO A 260 0.70 12.09 -27.53
CA PRO A 260 -0.22 11.03 -27.16
C PRO A 260 -0.78 11.23 -25.74
N PHE A 261 -2.06 10.92 -25.54
CA PHE A 261 -2.73 11.13 -24.26
C PHE A 261 -2.01 10.45 -23.07
N THR A 262 -1.48 9.25 -23.27
CA THR A 262 -0.72 8.53 -22.23
C THR A 262 0.56 9.25 -21.84
N THR A 263 1.28 9.84 -22.79
CA THR A 263 2.47 10.66 -22.56
C THR A 263 2.10 11.90 -21.75
N ARG A 264 1.05 12.61 -22.17
CA ARG A 264 0.54 13.80 -21.47
C ARG A 264 0.09 13.48 -20.05
N LEU A 265 -0.64 12.37 -19.86
CA LEU A 265 -1.12 11.94 -18.56
C LEU A 265 0.05 11.66 -17.60
N THR A 266 1.05 10.90 -18.04
CA THR A 266 2.24 10.62 -17.25
C THR A 266 3.00 11.89 -16.87
N ALA A 267 3.21 12.78 -17.85
CA ALA A 267 3.86 14.07 -17.61
C ALA A 267 3.08 14.95 -16.63
N ALA A 268 1.74 14.96 -16.73
CA ALA A 268 0.88 15.69 -15.80
C ALA A 268 0.97 15.17 -14.36
N MET A 269 0.93 13.85 -14.18
CA MET A 269 1.06 13.22 -12.86
C MET A 269 2.43 13.50 -12.23
N PHE A 270 3.53 13.37 -13.00
CA PHE A 270 4.87 13.68 -12.50
C PHE A 270 5.05 15.16 -12.19
N SER A 271 4.55 16.03 -13.05
CA SER A 271 4.63 17.48 -12.84
C SER A 271 3.84 17.92 -11.60
N GLY A 272 2.62 17.43 -11.43
CA GLY A 272 1.75 17.77 -10.30
C GLY A 272 2.36 17.35 -8.97
N PHE A 273 2.77 16.08 -8.84
CA PHE A 273 3.36 15.60 -7.61
C PHE A 273 4.77 16.17 -7.37
N GLY A 274 5.59 16.33 -8.42
CA GLY A 274 6.90 16.97 -8.31
C GLY A 274 6.78 18.42 -7.80
N GLN A 275 5.74 19.15 -8.22
CA GLN A 275 5.47 20.50 -7.70
C GLN A 275 5.13 20.46 -6.21
N ARG A 276 4.32 19.51 -5.74
CA ARG A 276 4.01 19.36 -4.30
C ARG A 276 5.27 19.14 -3.46
N LEU A 277 6.21 18.32 -3.93
CA LEU A 277 7.48 18.12 -3.23
C LEU A 277 8.31 19.41 -3.18
N ARG A 278 8.38 20.17 -4.28
CA ARG A 278 9.05 21.48 -4.30
C ARG A 278 8.39 22.51 -3.39
N ASP A 279 7.07 22.44 -3.23
CA ASP A 279 6.30 23.30 -2.33
C ASP A 279 6.41 22.86 -0.86
N GLY A 280 7.24 21.86 -0.55
CA GLY A 280 7.54 21.43 0.81
C GLY A 280 6.59 20.37 1.37
N TYR A 281 5.89 19.60 0.52
CA TYR A 281 5.11 18.46 1.00
C TYR A 281 6.04 17.40 1.63
N ILE A 282 5.72 17.00 2.85
CA ILE A 282 6.44 15.95 3.60
C ILE A 282 5.48 14.79 3.83
N ALA A 283 5.82 13.63 3.26
CA ALA A 283 5.05 12.41 3.47
C ALA A 283 5.23 11.87 4.89
N GLN A 284 4.24 11.15 5.39
CA GLN A 284 4.27 10.57 6.73
C GLN A 284 4.20 9.04 6.66
N ALA A 285 5.11 8.38 7.35
CA ALA A 285 4.88 7.03 7.80
C ALA A 285 4.11 7.09 9.12
N THR A 286 3.12 6.22 9.32
CA THR A 286 2.36 6.19 10.57
C THR A 286 2.34 4.80 11.18
N ARG A 287 2.13 4.73 12.50
CA ARG A 287 2.00 3.48 13.25
C ARG A 287 0.82 3.55 14.19
N LEU A 288 -0.06 2.54 14.13
CA LEU A 288 -1.00 2.23 15.19
C LEU A 288 -0.45 1.05 16.01
N ARG A 289 -0.16 1.27 17.28
CA ARG A 289 0.20 0.22 18.24
C ARG A 289 -1.02 -0.17 19.08
N ILE A 290 -1.27 -1.46 19.22
CA ILE A 290 -2.26 -2.02 20.14
C ILE A 290 -1.59 -3.17 20.91
N GLY A 291 -1.14 -2.92 22.13
CA GLY A 291 -0.33 -3.87 22.88
C GLY A 291 1.00 -4.17 22.19
N ASN A 292 1.19 -5.41 21.73
CA ASN A 292 2.34 -5.86 20.95
C ASN A 292 2.04 -6.04 19.46
N ILE A 293 0.95 -5.48 18.96
CA ILE A 293 0.61 -5.44 17.54
C ILE A 293 0.89 -4.04 17.01
N ASP A 294 1.66 -3.93 15.94
CA ASP A 294 1.92 -2.68 15.23
C ASP A 294 1.38 -2.76 13.80
N VAL A 295 0.56 -1.79 13.41
CA VAL A 295 0.13 -1.56 12.03
C VAL A 295 0.87 -0.35 11.52
N VAL A 296 1.76 -0.55 10.56
CA VAL A 296 2.56 0.50 9.92
C VAL A 296 1.94 0.85 8.58
N ASN A 297 1.74 2.13 8.31
CA ASN A 297 1.29 2.63 7.03
C ASN A 297 2.42 3.42 6.36
N LEU A 298 2.70 3.10 5.10
CA LEU A 298 3.72 3.74 4.28
C LEU A 298 3.09 4.45 3.07
N PRO A 299 3.59 5.63 2.70
CA PRO A 299 3.11 6.35 1.52
C PRO A 299 3.55 5.66 0.23
N GLY A 300 2.84 5.89 -0.88
CA GLY A 300 3.24 5.50 -2.23
C GLY A 300 3.47 4.01 -2.43
N GLU A 301 4.41 3.66 -3.30
CA GLU A 301 4.72 2.30 -3.74
C GLU A 301 6.06 1.78 -3.19
N PRO A 302 6.15 1.49 -1.87
CA PRO A 302 7.38 1.02 -1.24
C PRO A 302 7.78 -0.37 -1.75
N PHE A 303 9.08 -0.61 -1.85
CA PHE A 303 9.63 -1.93 -2.09
C PHE A 303 9.49 -2.83 -0.87
N VAL A 304 9.44 -4.14 -1.11
CA VAL A 304 9.29 -5.16 -0.06
C VAL A 304 10.41 -5.12 0.98
N GLU A 305 11.58 -4.63 0.62
CA GLU A 305 12.72 -4.42 1.50
C GLU A 305 12.35 -3.59 2.73
N PHE A 306 11.53 -2.54 2.56
CA PHE A 306 11.09 -1.70 3.69
C PHE A 306 10.10 -2.43 4.61
N GLN A 307 9.25 -3.31 4.06
CA GLN A 307 8.40 -4.17 4.89
C GLN A 307 9.22 -5.16 5.71
N LEU A 308 10.22 -5.80 5.09
CA LEU A 308 11.11 -6.73 5.77
C LEU A 308 11.98 -6.01 6.81
N PHE A 309 12.48 -4.81 6.48
CA PHE A 309 13.20 -3.96 7.43
C PHE A 309 12.33 -3.60 8.64
N ALA A 310 11.08 -3.17 8.43
CA ALA A 310 10.15 -2.88 9.52
C ALA A 310 9.95 -4.08 10.46
N GLN A 311 9.84 -5.28 9.90
CA GLN A 311 9.72 -6.52 10.69
C GLN A 311 11.01 -6.88 11.43
N GLN A 312 12.16 -6.55 10.86
CA GLN A 312 13.47 -6.83 11.46
C GLN A 312 13.81 -5.90 12.62
N VAL A 313 13.49 -4.60 12.50
CA VAL A 313 13.84 -3.59 13.53
C VAL A 313 12.82 -3.48 14.64
N ALA A 314 11.64 -4.07 14.47
CA ALA A 314 10.59 -4.04 15.47
C ALA A 314 11.05 -4.67 16.80
N VAL A 315 10.47 -4.18 17.89
CA VAL A 315 10.69 -4.76 19.22
C VAL A 315 10.41 -6.26 19.19
N LYS A 316 11.23 -7.03 19.86
CA LYS A 316 11.07 -8.49 19.99
C LYS A 316 9.63 -8.83 20.42
N ASP A 317 9.07 -9.86 19.81
CA ASP A 317 7.72 -10.34 20.05
C ASP A 317 6.59 -9.41 19.57
N SER A 318 6.90 -8.35 18.82
CA SER A 318 5.88 -7.56 18.13
C SER A 318 5.34 -8.27 16.89
N PHE A 319 4.04 -8.12 16.65
CA PHE A 319 3.40 -8.57 15.41
C PHE A 319 3.21 -7.39 14.45
N ILE A 320 3.98 -7.37 13.37
CA ILE A 320 4.03 -6.22 12.46
C ILE A 320 3.18 -6.48 11.23
N CYS A 321 2.17 -5.64 11.01
CA CYS A 321 1.43 -5.53 9.76
C CYS A 321 1.88 -4.27 9.02
N VAL A 322 2.14 -4.36 7.72
CA VAL A 322 2.52 -3.19 6.91
C VAL A 322 1.53 -3.02 5.77
N ALA A 323 1.00 -1.81 5.63
CA ALA A 323 0.22 -1.36 4.50
C ALA A 323 1.01 -0.30 3.72
N GLY A 324 1.28 -0.56 2.46
CA GLY A 324 1.79 0.41 1.50
C GLY A 324 0.66 1.20 0.84
N TYR A 325 0.98 1.99 -0.19
CA TYR A 325 0.01 2.71 -1.04
C TYR A 325 -0.86 3.72 -0.29
N GLY A 326 -0.32 4.24 0.80
CA GLY A 326 -0.94 5.32 1.56
C GLY A 326 -0.58 6.70 1.04
N GLU A 327 -1.20 7.73 1.64
CA GLU A 327 -0.93 9.15 1.52
C GLU A 327 -1.06 9.69 0.12
N CYS A 328 -0.45 9.47 -0.85
CA CYS A 328 -0.54 9.94 -2.22
C CYS A 328 0.65 9.51 -3.07
N GLY A 329 0.64 9.89 -4.33
CA GLY A 329 1.45 9.40 -5.41
C GLY A 329 2.95 9.63 -5.35
N VAL A 330 3.63 9.22 -4.30
CA VAL A 330 5.11 9.20 -4.24
C VAL A 330 5.70 8.31 -5.33
N TRP A 331 4.91 7.42 -5.90
CA TRP A 331 5.35 6.40 -6.85
C TRP A 331 6.29 5.39 -6.21
N TYR A 332 7.09 4.68 -7.02
CA TYR A 332 8.04 3.69 -6.52
C TYR A 332 9.17 4.33 -5.73
N TYR A 333 9.52 3.71 -4.63
CA TYR A 333 10.77 3.95 -3.93
C TYR A 333 11.29 2.66 -3.29
N GLY A 334 12.60 2.49 -3.32
CA GLY A 334 13.29 1.27 -2.91
C GLY A 334 14.68 1.55 -2.37
N PRO A 335 15.50 0.52 -2.21
CA PRO A 335 16.92 0.67 -1.89
C PRO A 335 17.63 1.56 -2.89
N ASP A 336 18.60 2.34 -2.42
CA ASP A 336 19.33 3.30 -3.26
C ASP A 336 20.06 2.63 -4.43
N SER A 337 20.36 1.33 -4.33
CA SER A 337 20.96 0.53 -5.40
C SER A 337 20.16 0.52 -6.69
N ILE A 338 18.85 0.73 -6.66
CA ILE A 338 18.00 0.76 -7.87
C ILE A 338 18.44 1.83 -8.88
N PHE A 339 19.08 2.90 -8.40
CA PHE A 339 19.53 4.00 -9.26
C PHE A 339 20.88 3.71 -9.96
N THR A 340 21.60 2.69 -9.52
CA THR A 340 22.87 2.23 -10.10
C THR A 340 22.73 0.92 -10.88
N ASP A 341 21.63 0.21 -10.73
CA ASP A 341 21.34 -1.03 -11.45
C ASP A 341 21.19 -0.77 -12.95
N ARG A 342 21.72 -1.69 -13.76
CA ARG A 342 21.49 -1.70 -15.21
C ARG A 342 20.19 -2.43 -15.51
N GLY A 343 19.19 -1.73 -16.03
CA GLY A 343 17.85 -2.27 -16.26
C GLY A 343 16.95 -2.14 -15.04
N GLY A 344 15.85 -2.87 -15.04
CA GLY A 344 14.76 -2.67 -14.07
C GLY A 344 13.70 -1.73 -14.63
N TYR A 345 12.63 -1.57 -13.90
CA TYR A 345 11.46 -0.80 -14.33
C TYR A 345 11.15 0.37 -13.38
N GLU A 346 11.24 0.10 -12.09
CA GLU A 346 10.69 0.96 -11.05
C GLU A 346 11.38 2.33 -10.99
N GLN A 347 12.69 2.38 -11.23
CA GLN A 347 13.43 3.65 -11.23
C GLN A 347 13.01 4.60 -12.37
N THR A 348 12.36 4.10 -13.42
CA THR A 348 11.79 4.94 -14.47
C THR A 348 10.50 5.63 -14.06
N TRP A 349 9.89 5.18 -12.99
CA TRP A 349 8.68 5.72 -12.36
C TRP A 349 8.94 6.28 -10.96
N SER A 350 10.17 6.20 -10.46
CA SER A 350 10.55 6.76 -9.16
C SER A 350 10.81 8.26 -9.30
N LEU A 351 9.82 9.06 -9.01
CA LEU A 351 9.93 10.53 -9.03
C LEU A 351 10.88 11.04 -7.95
N THR A 352 11.10 10.23 -6.89
CA THR A 352 11.99 10.57 -5.79
C THR A 352 13.40 10.02 -6.03
N GLY A 353 14.42 10.77 -5.61
CA GLY A 353 15.81 10.31 -5.57
C GLY A 353 16.07 9.27 -4.48
N PRO A 354 17.34 8.92 -4.25
CA PRO A 354 17.73 8.02 -3.17
C PRO A 354 17.13 8.43 -1.85
N CYS A 355 16.46 7.49 -1.17
CA CYS A 355 15.70 7.79 0.04
C CYS A 355 15.74 6.66 1.08
N GLN A 356 16.54 5.62 0.84
CA GLN A 356 16.57 4.42 1.70
C GLN A 356 16.79 4.78 3.16
N GLN A 357 17.81 5.57 3.46
CA GLN A 357 18.16 5.97 4.83
C GLN A 357 16.98 6.70 5.50
N LYS A 358 16.31 7.62 4.82
CA LYS A 358 15.19 8.40 5.37
C LYS A 358 13.99 7.51 5.72
N VAL A 359 13.69 6.52 4.88
CA VAL A 359 12.61 5.56 5.14
C VAL A 359 12.97 4.65 6.31
N GLU A 360 14.20 4.13 6.36
CA GLU A 360 14.68 3.29 7.45
C GLU A 360 14.73 4.04 8.79
N GLU A 361 15.13 5.31 8.80
CA GLU A 361 15.09 6.19 9.99
C GLU A 361 13.66 6.41 10.48
N ALA A 362 12.70 6.67 9.57
CA ALA A 362 11.29 6.81 9.92
C ALA A 362 10.74 5.51 10.53
N LEU A 363 11.00 4.37 9.91
CA LEU A 363 10.60 3.05 10.43
C LEU A 363 11.25 2.74 11.79
N THR A 364 12.54 3.04 11.95
CA THR A 364 13.26 2.87 13.22
C THR A 364 12.65 3.76 14.30
N THR A 365 12.34 5.01 13.98
CA THR A 365 11.69 5.94 14.89
C THR A 365 10.34 5.41 15.38
N LEU A 366 9.55 4.83 14.49
CA LEU A 366 8.23 4.29 14.82
C LEU A 366 8.31 2.99 15.62
N LEU A 367 9.28 2.10 15.32
CA LEU A 367 9.25 0.71 15.79
C LEU A 367 10.21 0.42 16.96
N VAL A 368 11.33 1.15 17.09
CA VAL A 368 12.36 0.86 18.10
C VAL A 368 12.17 1.68 19.37
N ARG A 369 11.65 2.89 19.31
CA ARG A 369 11.51 3.75 20.50
C ARG A 369 10.32 3.34 21.36
N GLU A 370 10.59 3.01 22.61
CA GLU A 370 9.57 2.66 23.61
C GLU A 370 8.61 3.82 23.96
N THR A 371 8.97 5.05 23.77
CA THR A 371 8.09 6.23 23.88
C THR A 371 8.79 7.48 23.34
N LEU A 372 8.24 8.13 22.34
CA LEU A 372 8.54 9.55 22.12
C LEU A 372 7.88 10.35 23.27
N PRO A 373 8.56 11.33 23.88
CA PRO A 373 7.89 12.22 24.83
C PRO A 373 6.75 12.90 24.09
N LYS A 374 5.55 12.85 24.69
CA LYS A 374 4.36 13.54 24.17
C LYS A 374 4.73 14.97 23.83
N GLN A 375 4.67 15.35 22.56
CA GLN A 375 4.56 16.76 22.23
C GLN A 375 3.26 17.25 22.88
N GLU A 376 3.38 18.10 23.89
CA GLU A 376 2.24 18.81 24.45
C GLU A 376 1.59 19.60 23.32
N ILE A 377 0.42 19.14 22.89
CA ILE A 377 -0.44 19.91 21.99
C ILE A 377 -0.83 21.17 22.75
N ARG A 378 -0.08 22.26 22.53
CA ARG A 378 -0.51 23.57 22.99
C ARG A 378 -1.77 23.92 22.21
N SER A 379 -2.90 23.81 22.88
CA SER A 379 -4.16 24.41 22.45
C SER A 379 -3.93 25.93 22.25
N LYS A 380 -4.03 26.37 21.00
CA LYS A 380 -4.30 27.76 20.67
C LYS A 380 -5.65 27.85 19.98
#